data_8c24a43a959e62d0f61db4400fc46c9b
#
_entry.id   8c24a43a959e62d0f61db4400fc46c9b
#
_cell.length_a   1.000
_cell.length_b   1.000
_cell.length_c   1.000
_cell.angle_alpha   90.00
_cell.angle_beta   90.00
_cell.angle_gamma   90.00
#
_symmetry.space_group_name_H-M   'P 1'
#
loop_
_entity.id
_entity.type
_entity.pdbx_description
1 polymer ?
#
loop_
_entity_poly.entity_id
_entity_poly.type
_entity_poly.pdbx_seq_one_letter_code
_entity_poly.pdbx_strand_id
1 'polypeptide(L)'
;DNPRSRDERPLPKVFLRTLLFATSKRGCVVESMHVALSRNETQQNFNIWVYGDERLVRGSGLFVGETGIAVNHHFLTPQDGSSFRFTEGRYRMDVFAQLLGDRDRTLLFSQTLEISREIAAQLAEPDYGLYFDWGPDSSRYLPHVDKRPPLPNAAFLELLNLARRSQSRSRARVKR
;
A
#
# COMPACT_ATOMS: atom_id res chain seq x y z
N ASP A 1 -14.47 33.15 12.75
CA ASP A 1 -15.03 31.93 12.11
C ASP A 1 -13.93 31.27 11.28
N ASN A 2 -13.42 30.20 11.82
CA ASN A 2 -12.32 29.45 11.24
C ASN A 2 -12.85 28.20 10.54
N PRO A 3 -12.86 28.09 9.21
CA PRO A 3 -13.31 26.87 8.51
C PRO A 3 -12.17 25.84 8.48
N ARG A 4 -11.68 25.42 9.65
CA ARG A 4 -10.72 24.32 9.79
C ARG A 4 -11.40 23.17 10.51
N SER A 5 -12.19 22.41 9.79
CA SER A 5 -12.46 21.00 10.10
C SER A 5 -13.17 20.34 8.92
N ARG A 6 -12.51 20.22 7.78
CA ARG A 6 -12.82 19.11 6.90
C ARG A 6 -12.25 17.89 7.59
N ASP A 7 -13.14 16.96 7.91
CA ASP A 7 -12.86 15.62 8.38
C ASP A 7 -11.67 14.99 7.61
N GLU A 8 -10.45 15.24 8.06
CA GLU A 8 -9.27 14.53 7.59
C GLU A 8 -9.30 13.14 8.23
N ARG A 9 -10.25 12.31 7.81
CA ARG A 9 -10.23 10.90 8.19
C ARG A 9 -8.97 10.29 7.63
N PRO A 10 -8.18 9.60 8.45
CA PRO A 10 -6.97 8.96 7.98
C PRO A 10 -7.33 7.95 6.88
N LEU A 11 -6.59 7.98 5.79
CA LEU A 11 -6.80 7.08 4.65
C LEU A 11 -6.56 5.63 5.10
N PRO A 12 -7.40 4.69 4.64
CA PRO A 12 -7.14 3.27 4.80
C PRO A 12 -5.76 2.92 4.28
N LYS A 13 -5.04 2.09 5.03
CA LYS A 13 -3.65 1.76 4.77
C LYS A 13 -3.41 0.27 4.95
N VAL A 14 -2.67 -0.31 4.02
CA VAL A 14 -2.06 -1.62 4.16
C VAL A 14 -0.56 -1.44 4.31
N PHE A 15 0.00 -2.00 5.36
CA PHE A 15 1.44 -2.05 5.59
C PHE A 15 1.95 -3.46 5.35
N LEU A 16 3.01 -3.58 4.58
CA LEU A 16 3.61 -4.86 4.24
C LEU A 16 5.14 -4.79 4.35
N ARG A 17 5.70 -5.63 5.20
CA ARG A 17 7.15 -5.83 5.27
C ARG A 17 7.56 -6.98 4.37
N THR A 18 8.49 -6.75 3.46
CA THR A 18 8.94 -7.76 2.51
C THR A 18 10.45 -7.90 2.50
N LEU A 19 10.91 -9.10 2.12
CA LEU A 19 12.22 -9.32 1.55
C LEU A 19 12.02 -9.60 0.06
N LEU A 20 12.45 -8.67 -0.78
CA LEU A 20 12.41 -8.81 -2.23
C LEU A 20 13.79 -9.21 -2.74
N PHE A 21 13.83 -10.17 -3.64
CA PHE A 21 15.07 -10.55 -4.32
C PHE A 21 14.78 -10.89 -5.79
N ALA A 22 15.74 -10.62 -6.64
CA ALA A 22 15.65 -10.98 -8.05
C ALA A 22 16.18 -12.40 -8.26
N THR A 23 15.56 -13.13 -9.16
CA THR A 23 16.01 -14.46 -9.58
C THR A 23 17.13 -14.42 -10.61
N SER A 24 17.39 -13.25 -11.19
CA SER A 24 18.47 -13.02 -12.14
C SER A 24 19.60 -12.21 -11.51
N LYS A 25 20.86 -12.50 -11.93
CA LYS A 25 22.05 -11.76 -11.48
C LYS A 25 22.02 -10.28 -11.83
N ARG A 26 21.29 -9.89 -12.88
CA ARG A 26 21.16 -8.49 -13.29
C ARG A 26 20.28 -7.68 -12.36
N GLY A 27 19.49 -8.36 -11.54
CA GLY A 27 18.45 -7.70 -10.76
C GLY A 27 17.29 -7.18 -11.63
N CYS A 28 16.41 -6.44 -11.01
CA CYS A 28 15.30 -5.77 -11.70
C CYS A 28 14.98 -4.45 -11.00
N VAL A 29 14.26 -3.58 -11.70
CA VAL A 29 13.74 -2.35 -11.13
C VAL A 29 12.23 -2.47 -10.99
N VAL A 30 11.74 -2.33 -9.77
CA VAL A 30 10.31 -2.24 -9.50
C VAL A 30 9.88 -0.80 -9.75
N GLU A 31 9.11 -0.59 -10.81
CA GLU A 31 8.62 0.73 -11.20
C GLU A 31 7.45 1.18 -10.33
N SER A 32 6.56 0.25 -10.01
CA SER A 32 5.43 0.50 -9.10
C SER A 32 4.97 -0.79 -8.43
N MET A 33 4.32 -0.65 -7.29
CA MET A 33 3.61 -1.74 -6.61
C MET A 33 2.20 -1.30 -6.22
N HIS A 34 1.29 -2.25 -6.12
CA HIS A 34 -0.03 -2.01 -5.56
C HIS A 34 -0.59 -3.27 -4.91
N VAL A 35 -1.54 -3.08 -4.04
CA VAL A 35 -2.32 -4.13 -3.39
C VAL A 35 -3.77 -4.04 -3.83
N ALA A 36 -4.35 -5.18 -4.19
CA ALA A 36 -5.78 -5.32 -4.43
C ALA A 36 -6.39 -6.18 -3.32
N LEU A 37 -7.39 -5.65 -2.64
CA LEU A 37 -8.21 -6.40 -1.69
C LEU A 37 -9.57 -6.71 -2.33
N SER A 38 -9.88 -7.99 -2.46
CA SER A 38 -11.16 -8.46 -3.01
C SER A 38 -11.97 -9.13 -1.92
N ARG A 39 -13.25 -8.80 -1.88
CA ARG A 39 -14.24 -9.45 -1.02
C ARG A 39 -15.52 -9.64 -1.81
N ASN A 40 -15.94 -10.90 -1.96
CA ASN A 40 -17.05 -11.25 -2.85
C ASN A 40 -16.81 -10.68 -4.27
N GLU A 41 -17.73 -9.86 -4.77
CA GLU A 41 -17.64 -9.22 -6.08
C GLU A 41 -17.01 -7.80 -6.03
N THR A 42 -16.61 -7.35 -4.84
CA THR A 42 -16.01 -6.02 -4.66
C THR A 42 -14.49 -6.10 -4.57
N GLN A 43 -13.82 -5.12 -5.15
CA GLN A 43 -12.37 -4.98 -5.11
C GLN A 43 -12.00 -3.53 -4.78
N GLN A 44 -11.06 -3.37 -3.86
CA GLN A 44 -10.42 -2.09 -3.55
C GLN A 44 -8.94 -2.14 -3.88
N ASN A 45 -8.48 -1.21 -4.66
CA ASN A 45 -7.06 -1.04 -4.98
C ASN A 45 -6.41 -0.02 -4.05
N PHE A 46 -5.22 -0.38 -3.56
CA PHE A 46 -4.31 0.48 -2.80
C PHE A 46 -3.11 0.74 -3.70
N ASN A 47 -3.19 1.77 -4.51
CA ASN A 47 -2.25 2.05 -5.60
C ASN A 47 -1.31 3.23 -5.33
N ILE A 48 -1.44 3.90 -4.19
CA ILE A 48 -0.45 4.86 -3.74
C ILE A 48 0.59 4.10 -2.93
N TRP A 49 1.76 3.94 -3.51
CA TRP A 49 2.86 3.20 -2.92
C TRP A 49 3.94 4.12 -2.41
N VAL A 50 4.27 3.95 -1.14
CA VAL A 50 5.37 4.61 -0.43
C VAL A 50 6.16 3.55 0.31
N TYR A 51 7.47 3.68 0.39
CA TYR A 51 8.29 2.74 1.15
C TYR A 51 9.33 3.46 2.02
N GLY A 52 9.82 2.76 3.03
CA GLY A 52 10.81 3.22 3.99
C GLY A 52 10.31 3.22 5.43
N ASP A 53 11.19 3.54 6.35
CA ASP A 53 10.94 3.61 7.80
C ASP A 53 11.00 5.05 8.30
N GLU A 54 12.18 5.52 8.66
CA GLU A 54 12.37 6.88 9.18
C GLU A 54 12.13 7.94 8.11
N ARG A 55 12.49 7.63 6.87
CA ARG A 55 12.24 8.48 5.70
C ARG A 55 11.40 7.72 4.68
N LEU A 56 10.18 8.19 4.48
CA LEU A 56 9.31 7.67 3.45
C LEU A 56 9.72 8.20 2.08
N VAL A 57 9.82 7.28 1.12
CA VAL A 57 10.11 7.57 -0.28
C VAL A 57 8.91 7.14 -1.11
N ARG A 58 8.51 7.99 -2.04
CA ARG A 58 7.51 7.59 -3.02
C ARG A 58 8.03 6.43 -3.84
N GLY A 59 7.24 5.35 -3.93
CA GLY A 59 7.61 4.16 -4.66
C GLY A 59 7.70 4.45 -6.16
N SER A 60 8.94 4.45 -6.68
CA SER A 60 9.26 4.55 -8.09
C SER A 60 10.73 4.18 -8.27
N GLY A 61 11.00 3.16 -9.07
CA GLY A 61 12.36 2.78 -9.41
C GLY A 61 13.15 2.08 -8.30
N LEU A 62 12.51 1.26 -7.48
CA LEU A 62 13.20 0.44 -6.47
C LEU A 62 14.01 -0.65 -7.16
N PHE A 63 15.34 -0.61 -7.03
CA PHE A 63 16.22 -1.66 -7.52
C PHE A 63 16.22 -2.87 -6.58
N VAL A 64 16.04 -4.06 -7.15
CA VAL A 64 16.07 -5.34 -6.43
C VAL A 64 17.14 -6.23 -7.05
N GLY A 65 18.17 -6.55 -6.26
CA GLY A 65 19.24 -7.46 -6.65
C GLY A 65 19.01 -8.90 -6.21
N GLU A 66 19.93 -9.80 -6.57
CA GLU A 66 19.86 -11.21 -6.18
C GLU A 66 20.08 -11.43 -4.67
N THR A 67 20.81 -10.54 -4.00
CA THR A 67 21.04 -10.59 -2.55
C THR A 67 19.83 -10.18 -1.74
N GLY A 68 18.85 -9.56 -2.37
CA GLY A 68 17.62 -9.11 -1.74
C GLY A 68 17.71 -7.77 -1.04
N ILE A 69 16.55 -7.20 -0.79
CA ILE A 69 16.36 -5.98 -0.02
C ILE A 69 15.13 -6.12 0.89
N ALA A 70 15.31 -5.84 2.17
CA ALA A 70 14.20 -5.75 3.11
C ALA A 70 13.58 -4.36 3.01
N VAL A 71 12.27 -4.30 2.79
CA VAL A 71 11.56 -3.03 2.58
C VAL A 71 10.22 -3.04 3.30
N ASN A 72 9.92 -1.93 3.96
CA ASN A 72 8.61 -1.65 4.51
C ASN A 72 7.78 -0.85 3.49
N HIS A 73 6.69 -1.42 3.06
CA HIS A 73 5.79 -0.81 2.08
C HIS A 73 4.52 -0.29 2.76
N HIS A 74 4.07 0.87 2.30
CA HIS A 74 2.83 1.48 2.71
C HIS A 74 1.97 1.71 1.47
N PHE A 75 0.80 1.07 1.44
CA PHE A 75 -0.15 1.19 0.36
C PHE A 75 -1.39 1.94 0.83
N LEU A 76 -1.79 2.94 0.09
CA LEU A 76 -2.92 3.80 0.41
C LEU A 76 -3.93 3.78 -0.73
N THR A 77 -5.18 4.02 -0.38
CA THR A 77 -6.25 4.18 -1.38
C THR A 77 -6.07 5.47 -2.17
N PRO A 78 -6.49 5.50 -3.44
CA PRO A 78 -6.54 6.73 -4.20
C PRO A 78 -7.51 7.72 -3.54
N GLN A 79 -7.19 9.00 -3.63
CA GLN A 79 -8.07 10.08 -3.15
C GLN A 79 -9.04 10.50 -4.27
N ASP A 80 -9.93 9.60 -4.64
CA ASP A 80 -10.90 9.81 -5.72
C ASP A 80 -12.32 10.09 -5.22
N GLY A 81 -12.47 10.28 -3.90
CA GLY A 81 -13.76 10.47 -3.24
C GLY A 81 -14.44 9.16 -2.83
N SER A 82 -13.88 8.00 -3.18
CA SER A 82 -14.35 6.73 -2.66
C SER A 82 -14.00 6.58 -1.18
N SER A 83 -14.94 6.06 -0.39
CA SER A 83 -14.72 5.77 1.03
C SER A 83 -14.62 4.26 1.21
N PHE A 84 -13.40 3.74 1.33
CA PHE A 84 -13.20 2.35 1.71
C PHE A 84 -13.12 2.23 3.23
N ARG A 85 -13.73 1.18 3.76
CA ARG A 85 -13.60 0.77 5.16
C ARG A 85 -13.42 -0.73 5.24
N PHE A 86 -12.54 -1.15 6.12
CA PHE A 86 -12.44 -2.56 6.48
C PHE A 86 -13.70 -2.98 7.22
N THR A 87 -14.36 -3.99 6.73
CA THR A 87 -15.50 -4.62 7.37
C THR A 87 -15.22 -6.08 7.67
N GLU A 88 -15.94 -6.67 8.61
CA GLU A 88 -15.83 -8.10 8.90
C GLU A 88 -16.01 -8.95 7.64
N GLY A 89 -15.18 -9.98 7.47
CA GLY A 89 -15.29 -10.94 6.39
C GLY A 89 -13.95 -11.48 5.89
N ARG A 90 -14.05 -12.34 4.90
CA ARG A 90 -12.90 -12.94 4.24
C ARG A 90 -12.50 -12.11 3.02
N TYR A 91 -11.23 -11.77 2.96
CA TYR A 91 -10.63 -11.02 1.86
C TYR A 91 -9.55 -11.86 1.18
N ARG A 92 -9.39 -11.64 -0.11
CA ARG A 92 -8.20 -12.03 -0.84
C ARG A 92 -7.34 -10.80 -1.06
N MET A 93 -6.09 -10.89 -0.67
CA MET A 93 -5.08 -9.86 -0.89
C MET A 93 -4.14 -10.33 -2.01
N ASP A 94 -4.07 -9.56 -3.08
CA ASP A 94 -3.15 -9.77 -4.19
C ASP A 94 -2.16 -8.60 -4.23
N VAL A 95 -0.86 -8.93 -4.27
CA VAL A 95 0.21 -7.93 -4.35
C VAL A 95 0.87 -8.01 -5.72
N PHE A 96 0.87 -6.90 -6.42
CA PHE A 96 1.39 -6.77 -7.77
C PHE A 96 2.58 -5.82 -7.82
N ALA A 97 3.50 -6.11 -8.73
CA ALA A 97 4.58 -5.22 -9.12
C ALA A 97 4.57 -4.99 -10.62
N GLN A 98 4.87 -3.77 -11.04
CA GLN A 98 5.23 -3.44 -12.41
C GLN A 98 6.74 -3.38 -12.47
N LEU A 99 7.36 -4.24 -13.26
CA LEU A 99 8.79 -4.22 -13.48
C LEU A 99 9.13 -3.32 -14.67
N LEU A 100 10.24 -2.61 -14.58
CA LEU A 100 10.72 -1.75 -15.66
C LEU A 100 11.01 -2.59 -16.92
N GLY A 101 10.40 -2.24 -18.02
CA GLY A 101 10.51 -2.96 -19.30
C GLY A 101 9.43 -4.00 -19.55
N ASP A 102 8.67 -4.41 -18.53
CA ASP A 102 7.57 -5.35 -18.71
C ASP A 102 6.28 -4.62 -19.08
N ARG A 103 5.48 -5.22 -19.95
CA ARG A 103 4.16 -4.67 -20.32
C ARG A 103 3.10 -4.97 -19.28
N ASP A 104 3.17 -6.17 -18.70
CA ASP A 104 2.18 -6.68 -17.78
C ASP A 104 2.68 -6.60 -16.33
N ARG A 105 1.72 -6.48 -15.41
CA ARG A 105 2.01 -6.53 -13.99
C ARG A 105 2.29 -7.96 -13.57
N THR A 106 3.23 -8.12 -12.66
CA THR A 106 3.56 -9.42 -12.06
C THR A 106 2.83 -9.56 -10.74
N LEU A 107 2.07 -10.64 -10.58
CA LEU A 107 1.53 -11.03 -9.29
C LEU A 107 2.66 -11.61 -8.45
N LEU A 108 3.03 -10.93 -7.37
CA LEU A 108 4.10 -11.38 -6.47
C LEU A 108 3.60 -12.48 -5.54
N PHE A 109 2.46 -12.27 -4.93
CA PHE A 109 1.78 -13.29 -4.13
C PHE A 109 0.29 -12.96 -3.91
N SER A 110 -0.44 -13.98 -3.48
CA SER A 110 -1.85 -13.90 -3.14
C SER A 110 -2.08 -14.59 -1.81
N GLN A 111 -2.86 -13.98 -0.94
CA GLN A 111 -3.19 -14.53 0.36
C GLN A 111 -4.61 -14.21 0.75
N THR A 112 -5.29 -15.20 1.33
CA THR A 112 -6.58 -14.98 2.00
C THR A 112 -6.34 -14.49 3.42
N LEU A 113 -7.09 -13.49 3.83
CA LEU A 113 -7.10 -12.98 5.21
C LEU A 113 -8.53 -12.91 5.72
N GLU A 114 -8.68 -13.09 7.01
CA GLU A 114 -9.97 -13.00 7.68
C GLU A 114 -9.94 -11.81 8.63
N ILE A 115 -10.87 -10.88 8.45
CA ILE A 115 -11.07 -9.72 9.31
C ILE A 115 -12.26 -10.01 10.20
N SER A 116 -11.99 -10.20 11.49
CA SER A 116 -13.04 -10.38 12.48
C SER A 116 -13.75 -9.05 12.77
N ARG A 117 -14.88 -9.12 13.45
CA ARG A 117 -15.61 -7.93 13.88
C ARG A 117 -14.74 -7.02 14.76
N GLU A 118 -13.94 -7.60 15.66
CA GLU A 118 -13.06 -6.89 16.57
C GLU A 118 -11.95 -6.17 15.80
N ILE A 119 -11.32 -6.84 14.82
CA ILE A 119 -10.32 -6.25 13.94
C ILE A 119 -10.92 -5.11 13.12
N ALA A 120 -12.12 -5.30 12.56
CA ALA A 120 -12.79 -4.27 11.79
C ALA A 120 -13.12 -3.03 12.66
N ALA A 121 -13.52 -3.23 13.91
CA ALA A 121 -13.79 -2.15 14.86
C ALA A 121 -12.52 -1.37 15.20
N GLN A 122 -11.40 -2.06 15.44
CA GLN A 122 -10.11 -1.42 15.69
C GLN A 122 -9.61 -0.63 14.46
N LEU A 123 -9.77 -1.17 13.26
CA LEU A 123 -9.40 -0.50 12.01
C LEU A 123 -10.29 0.70 11.67
N ALA A 124 -11.45 0.84 12.30
CA ALA A 124 -12.29 2.02 12.18
C ALA A 124 -11.72 3.22 12.94
N GLU A 125 -10.88 2.97 13.95
CA GLU A 125 -10.19 4.01 14.70
C GLU A 125 -9.04 4.62 13.88
N PRO A 126 -8.87 5.97 13.90
CA PRO A 126 -7.93 6.65 13.01
C PRO A 126 -6.46 6.29 13.23
N ASP A 127 -6.12 5.87 14.43
CA ASP A 127 -4.73 5.60 14.82
C ASP A 127 -4.26 4.18 14.51
N TYR A 128 -5.15 3.32 14.01
CA TYR A 128 -4.82 1.93 13.76
C TYR A 128 -4.65 1.63 12.26
N GLY A 129 -3.84 0.63 11.96
CA GLY A 129 -3.61 0.12 10.61
C GLY A 129 -3.52 -1.39 10.59
N LEU A 130 -3.73 -1.97 9.42
CA LEU A 130 -3.55 -3.39 9.15
C LEU A 130 -2.11 -3.62 8.71
N TYR A 131 -1.42 -4.48 9.44
CA TYR A 131 -0.01 -4.81 9.25
C TYR A 131 0.13 -6.29 8.90
N PHE A 132 1.11 -6.58 8.08
CA PHE A 132 1.44 -7.95 7.68
C PHE A 132 2.93 -8.20 7.92
N ASP A 133 3.23 -9.13 8.80
CA ASP A 133 4.58 -9.63 9.03
C ASP A 133 4.71 -11.07 8.57
N TRP A 134 5.88 -11.40 8.03
CA TRP A 134 6.17 -12.76 7.60
C TRP A 134 6.29 -13.70 8.79
N GLY A 135 5.45 -14.74 8.80
CA GLY A 135 5.50 -15.84 9.77
C GLY A 135 6.30 -17.02 9.22
N PRO A 136 7.60 -17.19 9.61
CA PRO A 136 8.46 -18.22 9.03
C PRO A 136 7.93 -19.64 9.26
N ASP A 137 7.33 -19.89 10.43
CA ASP A 137 6.79 -21.20 10.79
C ASP A 137 5.57 -21.59 9.94
N SER A 138 4.79 -20.61 9.53
CA SER A 138 3.58 -20.81 8.74
C SER A 138 3.78 -20.58 7.24
N SER A 139 4.95 -20.09 6.83
CA SER A 139 5.30 -19.69 5.47
C SER A 139 4.24 -18.78 4.81
N ARG A 140 3.70 -17.86 5.61
CA ARG A 140 2.70 -16.89 5.16
C ARG A 140 2.80 -15.58 5.94
N TYR A 141 2.16 -14.55 5.41
CA TYR A 141 2.00 -13.30 6.13
C TYR A 141 0.93 -13.41 7.21
N LEU A 142 1.23 -12.94 8.41
CA LEU A 142 0.31 -12.91 9.54
C LEU A 142 -0.24 -11.49 9.68
N PRO A 143 -1.57 -11.31 9.54
CA PRO A 143 -2.19 -10.01 9.74
C PRO A 143 -2.30 -9.70 11.24
N HIS A 144 -2.03 -8.45 11.59
CA HIS A 144 -2.32 -7.91 12.91
C HIS A 144 -2.69 -6.44 12.83
N VAL A 145 -3.33 -5.94 13.86
CA VAL A 145 -3.69 -4.53 13.98
C VAL A 145 -2.77 -3.89 14.99
N ASP A 146 -2.18 -2.76 14.62
CA ASP A 146 -1.31 -2.00 15.50
C ASP A 146 -1.53 -0.51 15.31
N LYS A 147 -1.10 0.28 16.31
CA LYS A 147 -1.12 1.73 16.21
C LYS A 147 -0.16 2.19 15.11
N ARG A 148 -0.64 3.12 14.31
CA ARG A 148 0.21 3.79 13.34
C ARG A 148 1.26 4.61 14.08
N PRO A 149 2.54 4.49 13.74
CA PRO A 149 3.53 5.42 14.27
C PRO A 149 3.10 6.84 13.88
N PRO A 150 3.30 7.84 14.77
CA PRO A 150 3.03 9.22 14.42
C PRO A 150 3.94 9.61 13.25
N LEU A 151 3.36 9.62 12.06
CA LEU A 151 4.05 10.18 10.89
C LEU A 151 4.14 11.68 11.11
N PRO A 152 5.29 12.33 10.85
CA PRO A 152 5.34 13.76 10.75
C PRO A 152 4.32 14.17 9.67
N ASN A 153 3.20 14.74 10.08
CA ASN A 153 2.06 15.08 9.22
C ASN A 153 2.47 15.87 7.95
N ALA A 154 3.55 16.67 8.04
CA ALA A 154 4.09 17.44 6.93
C ALA A 154 4.66 16.55 5.80
N ALA A 155 5.47 15.56 6.10
CA ALA A 155 6.09 14.71 5.09
C ALA A 155 5.06 13.84 4.37
N PHE A 156 4.05 13.36 5.08
CA PHE A 156 2.98 12.54 4.51
C PHE A 156 2.05 13.37 3.60
N LEU A 157 1.67 14.57 4.03
CA LEU A 157 0.87 15.49 3.21
C LEU A 157 1.63 15.94 1.96
N GLU A 158 2.94 16.15 2.06
CA GLU A 158 3.77 16.50 0.92
C GLU A 158 3.84 15.35 -0.11
N LEU A 159 4.00 14.10 0.35
CA LEU A 159 3.97 12.92 -0.51
C LEU A 159 2.63 12.73 -1.20
N LEU A 160 1.52 12.94 -0.50
CA LEU A 160 0.17 12.88 -1.08
C LEU A 160 -0.05 13.99 -2.11
N ASN A 161 0.43 15.20 -1.85
CA ASN A 161 0.33 16.33 -2.77
C ASN A 161 1.17 16.12 -4.04
N LEU A 162 2.35 15.51 -3.92
CA LEU A 162 3.16 15.11 -5.06
C LEU A 162 2.47 14.04 -5.91
N ALA A 163 1.79 13.08 -5.27
CA ALA A 163 1.00 12.07 -5.95
C ALA A 163 -0.16 12.68 -6.77
N ARG A 164 -0.86 13.65 -6.21
CA ARG A 164 -1.94 14.40 -6.93
C ARG A 164 -1.41 15.14 -8.15
N ARG A 165 -0.28 15.82 -8.04
CA ARG A 165 0.31 16.61 -9.13
C ARG A 165 0.75 15.74 -10.31
N SER A 166 1.21 14.52 -10.07
CA SER A 166 1.63 13.62 -11.15
C SER A 166 0.45 12.98 -11.87
N GLN A 167 -0.65 12.67 -11.18
CA GLN A 167 -1.86 12.14 -11.80
C GLN A 167 -2.54 13.19 -12.70
N SER A 168 -2.54 14.45 -12.28
CA SER A 168 -3.07 15.55 -13.11
C SER A 168 -2.25 15.77 -14.37
N ARG A 169 -0.93 15.63 -14.32
CA ARG A 169 -0.04 15.74 -15.50
C ARG A 169 -0.19 14.57 -16.46
N SER A 170 -0.40 13.36 -15.96
CA SER A 170 -0.64 12.18 -16.80
C SER A 170 -1.97 12.27 -17.55
N ARG A 171 -3.04 12.76 -16.91
CA ARG A 171 -4.34 13.00 -17.56
C ARG A 171 -4.32 14.11 -18.61
N ALA A 172 -3.48 15.12 -18.41
CA ALA A 172 -3.33 16.20 -19.40
C ALA A 172 -2.55 15.77 -20.64
N ARG A 173 -1.70 14.75 -20.55
CA ARG A 173 -0.89 14.22 -21.66
C ARG A 173 -1.65 13.24 -22.57
N VAL A 174 -2.74 12.66 -22.08
CA VAL A 174 -3.58 11.70 -22.84
C VAL A 174 -4.66 12.43 -23.67
N LYS A 175 -4.86 13.74 -23.47
CA LYS A 175 -5.85 14.56 -24.20
C LYS A 175 -5.26 15.42 -25.34
N ARG A 176 -4.02 15.12 -25.78
CA ARG A 176 -3.45 15.75 -26.98
C ARG A 176 -3.15 14.71 -28.05
#